data_5d7367ca5d502d9e5575fbfd3aaa7c9b
#
_entry.id   5d7367ca5d502d9e5575fbfd3aaa7c9b
#
_cell.length_a   1.000
_cell.length_b   1.000
_cell.length_c   1.000
_cell.angle_alpha   90.00
_cell.angle_beta   90.00
_cell.angle_gamma   90.00
#
_symmetry.space_group_name_H-M   'P 1'
#
loop_
_entity.id
_entity.type
_entity.pdbx_description
1 polymer ?
#
loop_
_entity_poly.entity_id
_entity_poly.type
_entity_poly.pdbx_seq_one_letter_code
_entity_poly.pdbx_strand_id
1 'polypeptide(L)'
;MGKRRLHQCSSLHGSVDATEDHACGTLKTPARRARENVTMGQRDAFTIERDALDGLFAALRERGYTVLGPTLHEQAIVYGEIGGCADLPAGWSDEQDGGHYRLLRRDDEALFAYNVGPHSWKRYQLPPELRLWRAKRGEDGRLTELREPPREAPRYAFVGARACELHALGILDHVLLGGAHAGGREASQRVRREDVFIVAVQCTQAGGTCFCASMGTGPTADSGYDLALTEVLEETRHYFTLDVGSERGAELVADLRHAPAAAEEQASARVARERAAAQMGRELDVSDIRELLYRNYEHPRWEQVAERCLACGNCTMVCPTCFCTSVEDVTDLQGEHVERHQRWDSCFTIDYSHIHGGPVRSSTRSRYRQWMTHKLATWIDQFGSSGCVGCGRCITWCPVGIDITEEARAIRDSEAAGTPAGER
;
A
#
# COMPACT_ATOMS: atom_id res chain seq x y z
N MET A 1 23.67 -32.07 -0.18
CA MET A 1 23.40 -30.88 -1.01
C MET A 1 23.05 -29.74 -0.06
N GLY A 2 24.05 -28.97 0.37
CA GLY A 2 23.96 -28.07 1.51
C GLY A 2 23.70 -26.64 1.08
N LYS A 3 22.56 -26.10 1.45
CA LYS A 3 22.31 -24.65 1.42
C LYS A 3 23.07 -24.01 2.58
N ARG A 4 24.15 -23.30 2.32
CA ARG A 4 24.81 -22.46 3.32
C ARG A 4 24.21 -21.06 3.25
N ARG A 5 23.48 -20.68 4.30
CA ARG A 5 23.09 -19.29 4.56
C ARG A 5 24.19 -18.61 5.35
N LEU A 6 24.68 -17.48 4.87
CA LEU A 6 25.61 -16.63 5.62
C LEU A 6 24.80 -15.57 6.36
N HIS A 7 24.79 -15.67 7.68
CA HIS A 7 24.34 -14.59 8.56
C HIS A 7 25.56 -13.80 9.01
N GLN A 8 25.59 -12.51 8.74
CA GLN A 8 26.50 -11.60 9.41
C GLN A 8 25.72 -10.82 10.48
N CYS A 9 25.95 -11.19 11.73
CA CYS A 9 25.65 -10.37 12.88
C CYS A 9 26.99 -10.08 13.58
N SER A 10 27.49 -8.86 13.49
CA SER A 10 28.70 -8.43 14.18
C SER A 10 28.33 -8.00 15.59
N SER A 11 28.65 -8.82 16.58
CA SER A 11 28.60 -8.45 17.97
C SER A 11 29.94 -7.77 18.37
N LEU A 12 29.88 -6.49 18.69
CA LEU A 12 30.95 -5.83 19.46
C LEU A 12 30.53 -5.79 20.92
N HIS A 13 31.15 -6.64 21.71
CA HIS A 13 31.21 -6.52 23.18
C HIS A 13 32.37 -5.61 23.50
N GLY A 14 32.06 -4.40 23.96
CA GLY A 14 32.99 -3.54 24.68
C GLY A 14 32.47 -3.34 26.10
N SER A 15 33.21 -3.87 27.09
CA SER A 15 33.02 -3.56 28.49
C SER A 15 33.36 -2.10 28.76
N VAL A 16 32.44 -1.36 29.37
CA VAL A 16 32.71 -0.02 29.90
C VAL A 16 32.26 0.02 31.35
N ASP A 17 33.23 0.39 32.20
CA ASP A 17 33.08 0.61 33.64
C ASP A 17 32.03 1.72 33.93
N ALA A 18 31.29 1.47 35.02
CA ALA A 18 30.36 2.43 35.58
C ALA A 18 31.12 3.46 36.41
N THR A 19 31.03 4.71 36.04
CA THR A 19 30.90 5.91 36.89
C THR A 19 30.99 7.17 36.01
N GLU A 20 29.86 7.85 35.81
CA GLU A 20 29.76 9.31 35.78
C GLU A 20 28.33 9.70 35.51
N ASP A 21 27.75 10.45 36.46
CA ASP A 21 26.50 11.15 36.38
C ASP A 21 26.51 12.13 35.19
N HIS A 22 25.71 11.85 34.14
CA HIS A 22 25.40 12.86 33.15
C HIS A 22 23.89 13.08 33.05
N ALA A 23 23.54 14.32 33.39
CA ALA A 23 22.23 14.90 33.30
C ALA A 23 21.54 14.53 31.97
N CYS A 24 20.31 14.03 32.08
CA CYS A 24 19.39 13.77 30.98
C CYS A 24 19.13 15.08 30.22
N GLY A 25 19.92 15.32 29.18
CA GLY A 25 19.68 16.36 28.20
C GLY A 25 18.49 15.96 27.34
N THR A 26 17.38 16.67 27.50
CA THR A 26 16.23 16.58 26.62
C THR A 26 16.69 16.76 25.17
N LEU A 27 16.68 15.66 24.41
CA LEU A 27 16.80 15.71 22.95
C LEU A 27 15.63 16.52 22.40
N LYS A 28 15.91 17.77 22.08
CA LYS A 28 14.99 18.60 21.29
C LYS A 28 14.81 17.90 19.95
N THR A 29 13.62 17.31 19.75
CA THR A 29 13.13 16.91 18.44
C THR A 29 13.39 18.07 17.46
N PRO A 30 13.97 17.80 16.26
CA PRO A 30 14.09 18.81 15.26
C PRO A 30 12.68 19.31 14.92
N ALA A 31 12.49 20.61 15.07
CA ALA A 31 11.24 21.29 14.76
C ALA A 31 10.80 20.84 13.37
N ARG A 32 9.62 20.22 13.33
CA ARG A 32 8.82 20.00 12.14
C ARG A 32 8.88 21.31 11.35
N ARG A 33 9.61 21.34 10.24
CA ARG A 33 9.44 22.44 9.28
C ARG A 33 7.95 22.43 8.96
N ALA A 34 7.27 23.43 9.46
CA ALA A 34 5.91 23.71 9.07
C ALA A 34 5.92 23.74 7.55
N ARG A 35 5.29 22.76 6.92
CA ARG A 35 4.83 22.91 5.54
C ARG A 35 3.97 24.15 5.63
N GLU A 36 4.36 25.21 4.93
CA GLU A 36 3.54 26.38 4.76
C GLU A 36 2.16 25.88 4.41
N ASN A 37 1.21 26.11 5.30
CA ASN A 37 -0.19 26.01 4.99
C ASN A 37 -0.39 26.98 3.84
N VAL A 38 -0.32 26.48 2.61
CA VAL A 38 -0.99 27.14 1.50
C VAL A 38 -2.44 27.20 1.99
N THR A 39 -2.83 28.36 2.44
CA THR A 39 -4.22 28.71 2.71
C THR A 39 -5.03 28.08 1.56
N MET A 40 -6.06 27.30 1.90
CA MET A 40 -7.03 26.75 0.95
C MET A 40 -7.75 27.90 0.27
N GLY A 41 -7.02 28.62 -0.61
CA GLY A 41 -7.61 29.38 -1.70
C GLY A 41 -8.30 28.36 -2.57
N GLN A 42 -9.48 28.71 -3.04
CA GLN A 42 -10.33 27.98 -3.96
C GLN A 42 -9.44 27.28 -5.00
N ARG A 43 -9.25 25.95 -4.88
CA ARG A 43 -8.49 25.19 -5.88
C ARG A 43 -9.25 25.32 -7.17
N ASP A 44 -8.55 25.64 -8.25
CA ASP A 44 -9.16 25.65 -9.57
C ASP A 44 -9.69 24.25 -9.85
N ALA A 45 -11.02 24.14 -9.86
CA ALA A 45 -11.72 22.92 -10.22
C ALA A 45 -12.20 23.03 -11.66
N PHE A 46 -11.95 21.99 -12.41
CA PHE A 46 -12.34 21.90 -13.81
C PHE A 46 -13.33 20.76 -14.02
N THR A 47 -14.04 20.80 -15.14
CA THR A 47 -14.89 19.70 -15.61
C THR A 47 -14.39 19.22 -16.96
N ILE A 48 -14.28 17.91 -17.10
CA ILE A 48 -14.01 17.22 -18.36
C ILE A 48 -15.15 16.24 -18.66
N GLU A 49 -15.62 16.25 -19.90
CA GLU A 49 -16.61 15.27 -20.36
C GLU A 49 -15.95 13.90 -20.53
N ARG A 50 -16.75 12.83 -20.40
CA ARG A 50 -16.26 11.45 -20.54
C ARG A 50 -15.50 11.23 -21.86
N ASP A 51 -15.98 11.81 -22.96
CA ASP A 51 -15.34 11.68 -24.28
C ASP A 51 -14.00 12.41 -24.41
N ALA A 52 -13.71 13.35 -23.50
CA ALA A 52 -12.45 14.06 -23.42
C ALA A 52 -11.38 13.31 -22.58
N LEU A 53 -11.77 12.28 -21.83
CA LEU A 53 -10.85 11.57 -20.92
C LEU A 53 -9.72 10.84 -21.68
N ASP A 54 -9.93 10.38 -22.91
CA ASP A 54 -8.87 9.80 -23.73
C ASP A 54 -7.75 10.79 -24.04
N GLY A 55 -8.04 12.08 -24.06
CA GLY A 55 -7.04 13.14 -24.15
C GLY A 55 -6.05 13.13 -22.96
N LEU A 56 -6.51 12.81 -21.76
CA LEU A 56 -5.65 12.68 -20.57
C LEU A 56 -4.61 11.55 -20.77
N PHE A 57 -5.03 10.39 -21.24
CA PHE A 57 -4.12 9.26 -21.50
C PHE A 57 -3.13 9.57 -22.62
N ALA A 58 -3.59 10.23 -23.69
CA ALA A 58 -2.72 10.66 -24.79
C ALA A 58 -1.66 11.66 -24.30
N ALA A 59 -2.05 12.70 -23.57
CA ALA A 59 -1.17 13.71 -23.03
C ALA A 59 -0.12 13.16 -22.05
N LEU A 60 -0.46 12.13 -21.26
CA LEU A 60 0.48 11.42 -20.40
C LEU A 60 1.52 10.63 -21.21
N ARG A 61 1.09 9.89 -22.24
CA ARG A 61 2.01 9.14 -23.12
C ARG A 61 2.95 10.04 -23.91
N GLU A 62 2.45 11.17 -24.43
CA GLU A 62 3.27 12.16 -25.13
C GLU A 62 4.37 12.74 -24.25
N ARG A 63 4.13 12.80 -22.94
CA ARG A 63 5.14 13.19 -21.93
C ARG A 63 6.08 12.04 -21.52
N GLY A 64 6.01 10.88 -22.20
CA GLY A 64 6.86 9.72 -21.98
C GLY A 64 6.49 8.86 -20.77
N TYR A 65 5.26 8.96 -20.25
CA TYR A 65 4.79 8.07 -19.20
C TYR A 65 4.21 6.76 -19.77
N THR A 66 4.56 5.64 -19.13
CA THR A 66 3.79 4.41 -19.25
C THR A 66 2.55 4.54 -18.37
N VAL A 67 1.38 4.55 -18.96
CA VAL A 67 0.12 4.75 -18.24
C VAL A 67 -0.35 3.42 -17.68
N LEU A 68 -0.53 3.37 -16.37
CA LEU A 68 -0.99 2.21 -15.63
C LEU A 68 -2.33 2.54 -14.99
N GLY A 69 -3.28 1.63 -15.10
CA GLY A 69 -4.63 1.84 -14.56
C GLY A 69 -5.39 0.54 -14.31
N PRO A 70 -6.63 0.66 -13.85
CA PRO A 70 -7.49 -0.50 -13.63
C PRO A 70 -7.91 -1.13 -14.95
N THR A 71 -7.83 -2.44 -15.00
CA THR A 71 -8.29 -3.25 -16.14
C THR A 71 -8.88 -4.57 -15.64
N LEU A 72 -9.66 -5.23 -16.49
CA LEU A 72 -10.26 -6.54 -16.18
C LEU A 72 -9.27 -7.65 -16.52
N HIS A 73 -8.98 -8.53 -15.55
CA HIS A 73 -8.17 -9.72 -15.76
C HIS A 73 -8.65 -10.84 -14.84
N GLU A 74 -8.89 -12.03 -15.39
CA GLU A 74 -9.29 -13.25 -14.64
C GLU A 74 -10.39 -13.01 -13.58
N GLN A 75 -11.45 -12.32 -13.97
CA GLN A 75 -12.60 -11.99 -13.12
C GLN A 75 -12.29 -11.06 -11.92
N ALA A 76 -11.22 -10.29 -12.02
CA ALA A 76 -10.88 -9.25 -11.05
C ALA A 76 -10.49 -7.95 -11.74
N ILE A 77 -10.67 -6.83 -11.06
CA ILE A 77 -10.10 -5.55 -11.47
C ILE A 77 -8.69 -5.47 -10.88
N VAL A 78 -7.71 -5.39 -11.78
CA VAL A 78 -6.28 -5.35 -11.45
C VAL A 78 -5.63 -4.12 -12.07
N TYR A 79 -4.37 -3.82 -11.70
CA TYR A 79 -3.62 -2.73 -12.33
C TYR A 79 -2.70 -3.30 -13.43
N GLY A 80 -2.81 -2.73 -14.62
CA GLY A 80 -2.02 -3.05 -15.79
C GLY A 80 -1.75 -1.81 -16.65
N GLU A 81 -1.01 -1.96 -17.72
CA GLU A 81 -0.81 -0.93 -18.73
C GLU A 81 -2.12 -0.71 -19.50
N ILE A 82 -2.50 0.55 -19.69
CA ILE A 82 -3.71 0.96 -20.39
C ILE A 82 -3.40 1.99 -21.47
N GLY A 83 -4.08 1.87 -22.60
CA GLY A 83 -3.97 2.78 -23.74
C GLY A 83 -5.01 3.89 -23.72
N GLY A 84 -6.16 3.69 -23.06
CA GLY A 84 -7.26 4.67 -23.05
C GLY A 84 -8.46 4.18 -22.26
N CYS A 85 -9.59 4.90 -22.40
CA CYS A 85 -10.84 4.57 -21.71
C CYS A 85 -11.39 3.18 -22.04
N ALA A 86 -11.07 2.64 -23.23
CA ALA A 86 -11.54 1.32 -23.67
C ALA A 86 -10.95 0.16 -22.81
N ASP A 87 -9.81 0.38 -22.17
CA ASP A 87 -9.16 -0.61 -21.31
C ASP A 87 -9.69 -0.58 -19.86
N LEU A 88 -10.40 0.49 -19.50
CA LEU A 88 -10.99 0.65 -18.18
C LEU A 88 -12.21 -0.29 -18.00
N PRO A 89 -12.52 -0.72 -16.76
CA PRO A 89 -13.63 -1.61 -16.47
C PRO A 89 -14.99 -0.89 -16.52
N ALA A 90 -15.34 -0.31 -17.66
CA ALA A 90 -16.58 0.43 -17.88
C ALA A 90 -17.83 -0.42 -17.61
N GLY A 91 -18.76 0.07 -16.80
CA GLY A 91 -19.98 -0.63 -16.42
C GLY A 91 -19.76 -1.85 -15.52
N TRP A 92 -18.63 -1.88 -14.79
CA TRP A 92 -18.37 -2.90 -13.77
C TRP A 92 -18.30 -2.30 -12.38
N SER A 93 -18.78 -3.07 -11.42
CA SER A 93 -18.62 -2.87 -9.99
C SER A 93 -18.17 -4.18 -9.35
N ASP A 94 -18.01 -4.19 -8.04
CA ASP A 94 -17.64 -5.37 -7.28
C ASP A 94 -18.43 -5.50 -5.99
N GLU A 95 -18.62 -6.73 -5.56
CA GLU A 95 -19.11 -7.10 -4.25
C GLU A 95 -17.95 -7.72 -3.45
N GLN A 96 -17.74 -7.21 -2.23
CA GLN A 96 -16.66 -7.64 -1.35
C GLN A 96 -17.17 -7.94 0.05
N ASP A 97 -16.75 -9.09 0.60
CA ASP A 97 -16.93 -9.46 1.99
C ASP A 97 -15.73 -10.32 2.46
N GLY A 98 -15.75 -10.81 3.69
CA GLY A 98 -14.69 -11.68 4.22
C GLY A 98 -14.49 -12.93 3.38
N GLY A 99 -13.35 -13.03 2.67
CA GLY A 99 -13.06 -14.16 1.77
C GLY A 99 -13.89 -14.18 0.49
N HIS A 100 -14.53 -13.08 0.14
CA HIS A 100 -15.41 -13.01 -1.02
C HIS A 100 -15.12 -11.79 -1.89
N TYR A 101 -14.98 -12.05 -3.20
CA TYR A 101 -14.88 -11.02 -4.25
C TYR A 101 -15.64 -11.49 -5.48
N ARG A 102 -16.51 -10.65 -6.01
CA ARG A 102 -17.24 -10.91 -7.25
C ARG A 102 -17.42 -9.62 -8.05
N LEU A 103 -17.19 -9.69 -9.35
CA LEU A 103 -17.55 -8.62 -10.28
C LEU A 103 -19.06 -8.62 -10.54
N LEU A 104 -19.63 -7.44 -10.56
CA LEU A 104 -21.03 -7.20 -10.88
C LEU A 104 -21.14 -6.28 -12.09
N ARG A 105 -22.01 -6.65 -13.04
CA ARG A 105 -22.34 -5.76 -14.15
C ARG A 105 -23.30 -4.68 -13.66
N ARG A 106 -23.06 -3.44 -14.07
CA ARG A 106 -23.91 -2.28 -13.81
C ARG A 106 -24.84 -2.01 -15.00
N ASP A 107 -25.89 -1.24 -14.76
CA ASP A 107 -26.79 -0.77 -15.79
C ASP A 107 -26.30 0.56 -16.41
N ASP A 108 -25.20 1.14 -15.90
CA ASP A 108 -24.56 2.36 -16.40
C ASP A 108 -23.13 2.08 -16.91
N GLU A 109 -22.51 3.07 -17.52
CA GLU A 109 -21.17 3.00 -18.09
C GLU A 109 -20.10 3.68 -17.21
N ALA A 110 -20.28 3.65 -15.88
CA ALA A 110 -19.29 4.17 -14.95
C ALA A 110 -17.91 3.53 -15.16
N LEU A 111 -16.86 4.35 -15.17
CA LEU A 111 -15.48 3.89 -15.40
C LEU A 111 -14.77 3.49 -14.11
N PHE A 112 -15.18 4.08 -12.97
CA PHE A 112 -14.49 3.91 -11.69
C PHE A 112 -15.42 3.50 -10.53
N ALA A 113 -16.58 2.91 -10.81
CA ALA A 113 -17.55 2.47 -9.81
C ALA A 113 -17.21 1.10 -9.19
N TYR A 114 -15.95 0.86 -8.91
CA TYR A 114 -15.42 -0.35 -8.28
C TYR A 114 -14.51 0.01 -7.11
N ASN A 115 -14.20 -0.97 -6.30
CA ASN A 115 -13.27 -0.83 -5.19
C ASN A 115 -11.91 -1.48 -5.51
N VAL A 116 -10.97 -1.34 -4.58
CA VAL A 116 -9.61 -1.84 -4.75
C VAL A 116 -9.58 -3.38 -4.88
N GLY A 117 -9.00 -3.88 -5.97
CA GLY A 117 -8.82 -5.31 -6.23
C GLY A 117 -7.60 -5.90 -5.49
N PRO A 118 -7.12 -7.11 -5.93
CA PRO A 118 -6.00 -7.81 -5.28
C PRO A 118 -4.66 -7.11 -5.47
N HIS A 119 -4.51 -6.34 -6.56
CA HIS A 119 -3.28 -5.61 -6.84
C HIS A 119 -3.24 -4.28 -6.09
N SER A 120 -2.04 -3.79 -5.84
CA SER A 120 -1.78 -2.44 -5.34
C SER A 120 -0.59 -1.82 -6.07
N TRP A 121 -0.48 -0.50 -6.01
CA TRP A 121 0.64 0.24 -6.62
C TRP A 121 2.00 -0.14 -6.03
N LYS A 122 2.03 -0.82 -4.88
CA LYS A 122 3.24 -1.36 -4.25
C LYS A 122 4.13 -2.11 -5.23
N ARG A 123 3.56 -2.89 -6.16
CA ARG A 123 4.32 -3.70 -7.12
C ARG A 123 5.25 -2.90 -8.03
N TYR A 124 4.99 -1.62 -8.19
CA TYR A 124 5.81 -0.71 -9.00
C TYR A 124 6.88 0.00 -8.19
N GLN A 125 6.63 0.27 -6.90
CA GLN A 125 7.62 0.82 -5.97
C GLN A 125 8.55 -0.25 -5.36
N LEU A 126 7.99 -1.41 -5.08
CA LEU A 126 8.67 -2.59 -4.56
C LEU A 126 8.30 -3.78 -5.43
N PRO A 127 9.01 -4.05 -6.53
CA PRO A 127 8.71 -5.18 -7.40
C PRO A 127 8.68 -6.52 -6.65
N PRO A 128 7.78 -7.47 -7.02
CA PRO A 128 7.72 -8.79 -6.38
C PRO A 128 9.02 -9.56 -6.42
N GLU A 129 9.82 -9.33 -7.46
CA GLU A 129 11.17 -9.86 -7.60
C GLU A 129 12.08 -8.78 -8.19
N LEU A 130 13.26 -8.62 -7.60
CA LEU A 130 14.28 -7.68 -8.05
C LEU A 130 15.65 -8.36 -8.00
N ARG A 131 16.34 -8.43 -9.14
CA ARG A 131 17.72 -8.89 -9.19
C ARG A 131 18.63 -7.77 -8.70
N LEU A 132 19.30 -8.00 -7.56
CA LEU A 132 20.17 -7.02 -6.92
C LEU A 132 21.56 -6.96 -7.56
N TRP A 133 22.10 -8.13 -7.94
CA TRP A 133 23.36 -8.23 -8.67
C TRP A 133 23.50 -9.59 -9.38
N ARG A 134 24.45 -9.64 -10.31
CA ARG A 134 24.83 -10.85 -11.05
C ARG A 134 26.36 -10.94 -11.15
N ALA A 135 26.89 -12.16 -11.06
CA ALA A 135 28.30 -12.43 -11.24
C ALA A 135 28.51 -13.68 -12.10
N LYS A 136 29.66 -13.75 -12.77
CA LYS A 136 30.12 -14.94 -13.47
C LYS A 136 31.33 -15.53 -12.73
N ARG A 137 31.39 -16.85 -12.64
CA ARG A 137 32.53 -17.58 -12.12
C ARG A 137 33.60 -17.75 -13.23
N GLY A 138 34.81 -17.30 -12.96
CA GLY A 138 35.95 -17.54 -13.81
C GLY A 138 36.52 -18.95 -13.65
N GLU A 139 37.42 -19.33 -14.53
CA GLU A 139 38.15 -20.62 -14.48
C GLU A 139 38.96 -20.77 -13.17
N ASP A 140 39.42 -19.67 -12.60
CA ASP A 140 40.09 -19.59 -11.30
C ASP A 140 39.14 -19.73 -10.10
N GLY A 141 37.84 -19.95 -10.33
CA GLY A 141 36.79 -20.07 -9.32
C GLY A 141 36.34 -18.75 -8.69
N ARG A 142 36.91 -17.60 -9.06
CA ARG A 142 36.53 -16.29 -8.57
C ARG A 142 35.27 -15.79 -9.24
N LEU A 143 34.46 -15.05 -8.47
CA LEU A 143 33.27 -14.40 -9.00
C LEU A 143 33.63 -12.99 -9.50
N THR A 144 33.28 -12.71 -10.74
CA THR A 144 33.39 -11.39 -11.35
C THR A 144 32.00 -10.80 -11.53
N GLU A 145 31.75 -9.66 -10.89
CA GLU A 145 30.47 -8.95 -11.02
C GLU A 145 30.23 -8.54 -12.47
N LEU A 146 29.08 -8.93 -13.00
CA LEU A 146 28.58 -8.46 -14.29
C LEU A 146 27.76 -7.18 -14.05
N ARG A 147 28.42 -6.04 -14.30
CA ARG A 147 27.75 -4.74 -14.19
C ARG A 147 26.88 -4.51 -15.40
N GLU A 148 25.59 -4.43 -15.19
CA GLU A 148 24.67 -3.91 -16.21
C GLU A 148 24.72 -2.37 -16.20
N PRO A 149 24.58 -1.73 -17.37
CA PRO A 149 24.40 -0.29 -17.39
C PRO A 149 23.17 0.09 -16.57
N PRO A 150 23.17 1.27 -15.92
CA PRO A 150 21.98 1.75 -15.23
C PRO A 150 20.79 1.73 -16.20
N ARG A 151 19.74 1.02 -15.85
CA ARG A 151 18.47 1.12 -16.58
C ARG A 151 17.84 2.43 -16.17
N GLU A 152 17.39 3.22 -17.13
CA GLU A 152 16.53 4.34 -16.83
C GLU A 152 15.29 3.81 -16.08
N ALA A 153 14.99 4.43 -14.95
CA ALA A 153 13.79 4.07 -14.21
C ALA A 153 12.57 4.39 -15.09
N PRO A 154 11.62 3.45 -15.24
CA PRO A 154 10.44 3.70 -16.04
C PRO A 154 9.64 4.85 -15.42
N ARG A 155 9.18 5.77 -16.25
CA ARG A 155 8.29 6.85 -15.83
C ARG A 155 6.85 6.35 -15.91
N TYR A 156 6.20 6.24 -14.76
CA TYR A 156 4.83 5.75 -14.69
C TYR A 156 3.83 6.87 -14.45
N ALA A 157 2.64 6.74 -15.06
CA ALA A 157 1.46 7.48 -14.65
C ALA A 157 0.45 6.49 -14.03
N PHE A 158 0.15 6.64 -12.75
CA PHE A 158 -0.83 5.83 -12.03
C PHE A 158 -2.21 6.49 -12.15
N VAL A 159 -3.12 5.86 -12.88
CA VAL A 159 -4.49 6.34 -13.06
C VAL A 159 -5.46 5.48 -12.24
N GLY A 160 -6.33 6.13 -11.48
CA GLY A 160 -7.31 5.43 -10.65
C GLY A 160 -6.85 5.15 -9.20
N ALA A 161 -5.76 5.79 -8.75
CA ALA A 161 -5.30 5.64 -7.37
C ALA A 161 -6.34 6.19 -6.38
N ARG A 162 -6.74 5.38 -5.39
CA ARG A 162 -7.69 5.78 -4.35
C ARG A 162 -6.99 6.47 -3.18
N ALA A 163 -7.73 7.21 -2.36
CA ALA A 163 -7.19 7.90 -1.19
C ALA A 163 -6.34 6.98 -0.29
N CYS A 164 -6.86 5.81 0.08
CA CYS A 164 -6.14 4.83 0.90
C CYS A 164 -4.84 4.33 0.22
N GLU A 165 -4.79 4.31 -1.10
CA GLU A 165 -3.59 3.92 -1.85
C GLU A 165 -2.55 5.04 -1.90
N LEU A 166 -2.98 6.31 -1.97
CA LEU A 166 -2.06 7.45 -1.83
C LEU A 166 -1.37 7.45 -0.47
N HIS A 167 -2.13 7.20 0.59
CA HIS A 167 -1.58 7.03 1.93
C HIS A 167 -0.62 5.83 2.00
N ALA A 168 -0.96 4.71 1.36
CA ALA A 168 -0.09 3.54 1.32
C ALA A 168 1.22 3.80 0.57
N LEU A 169 1.19 4.53 -0.55
CA LEU A 169 2.37 4.97 -1.28
C LEU A 169 3.26 5.84 -0.38
N GLY A 170 2.68 6.80 0.34
CA GLY A 170 3.42 7.64 1.29
C GLY A 170 4.05 6.85 2.45
N ILE A 171 3.37 5.83 2.97
CA ILE A 171 3.92 4.92 3.99
C ILE A 171 5.12 4.14 3.42
N LEU A 172 5.02 3.61 2.20
CA LEU A 172 6.12 2.90 1.55
C LEU A 172 7.30 3.81 1.25
N ASP A 173 7.06 5.04 0.79
CA ASP A 173 8.12 6.04 0.59
C ASP A 173 8.88 6.28 1.91
N HIS A 174 8.16 6.46 3.01
CA HIS A 174 8.79 6.67 4.32
C HIS A 174 9.64 5.47 4.76
N VAL A 175 9.13 4.25 4.57
CA VAL A 175 9.83 3.01 4.93
C VAL A 175 11.03 2.74 4.03
N LEU A 176 10.87 2.92 2.71
CA LEU A 176 11.87 2.51 1.72
C LEU A 176 12.93 3.57 1.46
N LEU A 177 12.60 4.87 1.64
CA LEU A 177 13.47 5.99 1.31
C LEU A 177 13.93 6.78 2.53
N GLY A 178 13.22 6.71 3.66
CA GLY A 178 13.45 7.53 4.85
C GLY A 178 14.31 6.92 5.96
N GLY A 179 14.74 5.66 5.86
CA GLY A 179 15.44 4.94 6.91
C GLY A 179 16.91 4.63 6.61
N ALA A 180 17.53 3.81 7.46
CA ALA A 180 18.91 3.31 7.32
C ALA A 180 19.15 2.53 6.00
N HIS A 181 18.11 2.20 5.26
CA HIS A 181 18.14 1.54 3.95
C HIS A 181 18.14 2.53 2.78
N ALA A 182 18.08 3.83 3.02
CA ALA A 182 17.95 4.89 2.02
C ALA A 182 19.19 5.11 1.13
N GLY A 183 20.26 4.37 1.27
CA GLY A 183 21.53 4.61 0.57
C GLY A 183 22.07 3.46 -0.29
N GLY A 184 21.34 2.37 -0.50
CA GLY A 184 21.82 1.23 -1.25
C GLY A 184 21.63 1.37 -2.78
N ARG A 185 22.38 0.55 -3.57
CA ARG A 185 22.15 0.39 -5.02
C ARG A 185 20.69 0.06 -5.37
N GLU A 186 19.96 -0.52 -4.44
CA GLU A 186 18.55 -0.87 -4.52
C GLU A 186 17.65 0.36 -4.66
N ALA A 187 18.01 1.48 -4.02
CA ALA A 187 17.25 2.72 -4.10
C ALA A 187 17.22 3.32 -5.52
N SER A 188 18.29 3.12 -6.31
CA SER A 188 18.38 3.62 -7.69
C SER A 188 17.55 2.82 -8.71
N GLN A 189 17.12 1.59 -8.35
CA GLN A 189 16.30 0.74 -9.22
C GLN A 189 14.81 0.83 -8.90
N ARG A 190 14.44 1.53 -7.80
CA ARG A 190 13.07 1.73 -7.40
C ARG A 190 12.51 2.99 -8.06
N VAL A 191 11.27 2.90 -8.50
CA VAL A 191 10.54 4.05 -9.00
C VAL A 191 10.36 5.04 -7.86
N ARG A 192 10.90 6.25 -8.02
CA ARG A 192 10.74 7.30 -7.03
C ARG A 192 9.36 7.92 -7.15
N ARG A 193 8.82 8.38 -6.03
CA ARG A 193 7.55 9.08 -6.00
C ARG A 193 7.52 10.33 -6.91
N GLU A 194 8.65 11.02 -7.03
CA GLU A 194 8.83 12.19 -7.89
C GLU A 194 8.76 11.87 -9.39
N ASP A 195 9.09 10.61 -9.79
CA ASP A 195 9.06 10.16 -11.17
C ASP A 195 7.69 9.59 -11.59
N VAL A 196 6.75 9.49 -10.64
CA VAL A 196 5.39 9.00 -10.90
C VAL A 196 4.43 10.17 -11.02
N PHE A 197 3.65 10.21 -12.11
CA PHE A 197 2.49 11.08 -12.23
C PHE A 197 1.27 10.36 -11.64
N ILE A 198 0.51 11.00 -10.76
CA ILE A 198 -0.66 10.38 -10.14
C ILE A 198 -1.94 11.08 -10.51
N VAL A 199 -2.82 10.36 -11.19
CA VAL A 199 -4.22 10.69 -11.38
C VAL A 199 -5.04 9.89 -10.36
N ALA A 200 -5.34 10.52 -9.24
CA ALA A 200 -6.23 9.94 -8.24
C ALA A 200 -7.67 9.90 -8.72
N VAL A 201 -8.44 8.96 -8.21
CA VAL A 201 -9.90 8.92 -8.42
C VAL A 201 -10.58 8.85 -7.05
N GLN A 202 -11.46 9.81 -6.81
CA GLN A 202 -12.25 9.88 -5.59
C GLN A 202 -13.20 8.69 -5.51
N CYS A 203 -13.33 8.10 -4.32
CA CYS A 203 -14.33 7.07 -4.12
C CYS A 203 -15.74 7.70 -4.11
N THR A 204 -16.60 7.21 -4.99
CA THR A 204 -18.04 7.55 -5.01
C THR A 204 -18.90 6.42 -4.45
N GLN A 205 -18.28 5.27 -4.19
CA GLN A 205 -18.85 4.08 -3.56
C GLN A 205 -17.79 3.41 -2.69
N ALA A 206 -18.16 3.00 -1.46
CA ALA A 206 -17.30 2.22 -0.59
C ALA A 206 -17.51 0.72 -0.79
N GLY A 207 -16.47 -0.07 -0.62
CA GLY A 207 -16.54 -1.54 -0.64
C GLY A 207 -16.99 -2.12 0.71
N GLY A 208 -17.57 -3.32 0.68
CA GLY A 208 -18.06 -4.01 1.86
C GLY A 208 -17.00 -4.33 2.92
N THR A 209 -15.71 -4.27 2.57
CA THR A 209 -14.59 -4.49 3.49
C THR A 209 -13.79 -3.23 3.80
N CYS A 210 -14.14 -2.07 3.20
CA CYS A 210 -13.44 -0.80 3.41
C CYS A 210 -13.69 -0.23 4.81
N PHE A 211 -12.63 0.28 5.46
CA PHE A 211 -12.67 1.03 6.72
C PHE A 211 -11.65 2.17 6.76
N CYS A 212 -11.33 2.73 5.59
CA CYS A 212 -10.34 3.81 5.48
C CYS A 212 -10.77 5.09 6.20
N ALA A 213 -12.08 5.32 6.38
CA ALA A 213 -12.60 6.42 7.18
C ALA A 213 -12.15 6.31 8.65
N SER A 214 -12.21 5.10 9.25
CA SER A 214 -11.71 4.84 10.60
C SER A 214 -10.21 5.09 10.76
N MET A 215 -9.45 4.91 9.67
CA MET A 215 -8.00 5.10 9.65
C MET A 215 -7.58 6.54 9.31
N GLY A 216 -8.54 7.42 8.95
CA GLY A 216 -8.23 8.78 8.47
C GLY A 216 -7.47 8.82 7.14
N THR A 217 -7.66 7.79 6.27
CA THR A 217 -6.94 7.62 5.01
C THR A 217 -7.83 7.64 3.76
N GLY A 218 -9.07 8.04 3.90
CA GLY A 218 -10.05 8.12 2.82
C GLY A 218 -11.49 8.20 3.35
N PRO A 219 -12.47 8.11 2.49
CA PRO A 219 -12.44 7.80 1.05
C PRO A 219 -12.05 8.96 0.13
N THR A 220 -11.94 10.19 0.65
CA THR A 220 -11.56 11.37 -0.11
C THR A 220 -10.04 11.55 -0.11
N ALA A 221 -9.45 11.77 -1.29
CA ALA A 221 -8.05 12.10 -1.45
C ALA A 221 -7.88 13.63 -1.37
N ASP A 222 -7.15 14.10 -0.36
CA ASP A 222 -6.93 15.53 -0.11
C ASP A 222 -5.57 16.01 -0.64
N SER A 223 -4.62 15.10 -0.85
CA SER A 223 -3.27 15.40 -1.30
C SER A 223 -2.56 14.15 -1.84
N GLY A 224 -1.33 14.32 -2.34
CA GLY A 224 -0.50 13.21 -2.78
C GLY A 224 -0.75 12.79 -4.23
N TYR A 225 -1.40 13.62 -5.03
CA TYR A 225 -1.71 13.41 -6.45
C TYR A 225 -1.29 14.63 -7.27
N ASP A 226 -1.18 14.45 -8.59
CA ASP A 226 -1.04 15.53 -9.55
C ASP A 226 -2.41 16.03 -10.02
N LEU A 227 -3.34 15.10 -10.25
CA LEU A 227 -4.75 15.36 -10.54
C LEU A 227 -5.63 14.42 -9.71
N ALA A 228 -6.84 14.88 -9.33
CA ALA A 228 -7.85 14.02 -8.74
C ALA A 228 -9.18 14.16 -9.47
N LEU A 229 -9.73 13.04 -9.94
CA LEU A 229 -10.98 12.94 -10.66
C LEU A 229 -12.10 12.52 -9.70
N THR A 230 -13.26 13.16 -9.80
CA THR A 230 -14.52 12.65 -9.25
C THR A 230 -15.46 12.33 -10.39
N GLU A 231 -15.81 11.07 -10.57
CA GLU A 231 -16.75 10.62 -11.59
C GLU A 231 -18.18 10.98 -11.17
N VAL A 232 -18.92 11.65 -12.06
CA VAL A 232 -20.33 12.01 -11.87
C VAL A 232 -21.11 11.50 -13.04
N LEU A 233 -22.13 10.69 -12.74
CA LEU A 233 -23.11 10.21 -13.71
C LEU A 233 -24.46 10.80 -13.37
N GLU A 234 -25.02 11.54 -14.33
CA GLU A 234 -26.37 12.06 -14.30
C GLU A 234 -27.20 11.39 -15.44
N GLU A 235 -28.51 11.55 -15.45
CA GLU A 235 -29.37 10.83 -16.39
C GLU A 235 -28.97 11.03 -17.88
N THR A 236 -28.43 12.20 -18.21
CA THR A 236 -28.10 12.59 -19.59
C THR A 236 -26.66 12.96 -19.80
N ARG A 237 -25.83 12.93 -18.72
CA ARG A 237 -24.44 13.43 -18.79
C ARG A 237 -23.51 12.59 -17.94
N HIS A 238 -22.35 12.28 -18.51
CA HIS A 238 -21.25 11.61 -17.80
C HIS A 238 -19.99 12.48 -17.88
N TYR A 239 -19.54 12.99 -16.75
CA TYR A 239 -18.41 13.91 -16.64
C TYR A 239 -17.57 13.65 -15.40
N PHE A 240 -16.43 14.30 -15.34
CA PHE A 240 -15.52 14.26 -14.20
C PHE A 240 -15.26 15.69 -13.72
N THR A 241 -15.37 15.93 -12.41
CA THR A 241 -14.70 17.08 -11.83
C THR A 241 -13.24 16.75 -11.57
N LEU A 242 -12.36 17.73 -11.78
CA LEU A 242 -10.93 17.55 -11.75
C LEU A 242 -10.32 18.59 -10.82
N ASP A 243 -9.65 18.12 -9.75
CA ASP A 243 -8.90 18.93 -8.81
C ASP A 243 -7.40 18.86 -9.17
N VAL A 244 -6.74 20.00 -9.24
CA VAL A 244 -5.30 20.10 -9.52
C VAL A 244 -4.50 20.05 -8.21
N GLY A 245 -3.55 19.12 -8.13
CA GLY A 245 -2.73 18.89 -6.94
C GLY A 245 -1.27 19.30 -7.06
N SER A 246 -0.76 19.57 -8.28
CA SER A 246 0.61 19.95 -8.55
C SER A 246 0.75 20.84 -9.79
N GLU A 247 1.92 21.46 -9.95
CA GLU A 247 2.25 22.22 -11.18
C GLU A 247 2.20 21.34 -12.42
N ARG A 248 2.74 20.09 -12.35
CA ARG A 248 2.66 19.12 -13.45
C ARG A 248 1.21 18.78 -13.83
N GLY A 249 0.34 18.73 -12.82
CA GLY A 249 -1.09 18.56 -13.03
C GLY A 249 -1.70 19.75 -13.76
N ALA A 250 -1.37 20.98 -13.37
CA ALA A 250 -1.85 22.19 -14.03
C ALA A 250 -1.38 22.27 -15.49
N GLU A 251 -0.10 21.96 -15.76
CA GLU A 251 0.44 21.90 -17.11
C GLU A 251 -0.28 20.87 -18.00
N LEU A 252 -0.64 19.72 -17.42
CA LEU A 252 -1.36 18.68 -18.17
C LEU A 252 -2.80 19.12 -18.48
N VAL A 253 -3.50 19.75 -17.52
CA VAL A 253 -4.87 20.24 -17.71
C VAL A 253 -4.95 21.26 -18.83
N ALA A 254 -3.93 22.12 -18.97
CA ALA A 254 -3.90 23.13 -20.05
C ALA A 254 -3.98 22.53 -21.47
N ASP A 255 -3.57 21.26 -21.63
CA ASP A 255 -3.62 20.56 -22.91
C ASP A 255 -4.94 19.78 -23.12
N LEU A 256 -5.80 19.72 -22.09
CA LEU A 256 -7.06 18.98 -22.16
C LEU A 256 -8.22 19.87 -22.60
N ARG A 257 -9.22 19.26 -23.22
CA ARG A 257 -10.51 19.89 -23.42
C ARG A 257 -11.28 19.91 -22.11
N HIS A 258 -11.29 21.06 -21.42
CA HIS A 258 -11.90 21.24 -20.12
C HIS A 258 -12.70 22.55 -20.06
N ALA A 259 -13.52 22.70 -19.02
CA ALA A 259 -14.19 23.94 -18.64
C ALA A 259 -14.00 24.19 -17.13
N PRO A 260 -14.11 25.44 -16.66
CA PRO A 260 -14.23 25.69 -15.23
C PRO A 260 -15.45 24.95 -14.66
N ALA A 261 -15.27 24.25 -13.54
CA ALA A 261 -16.36 23.48 -12.93
C ALA A 261 -17.45 24.42 -12.36
N ALA A 262 -18.69 24.24 -12.81
CA ALA A 262 -19.83 24.95 -12.27
C ALA A 262 -20.11 24.59 -10.80
N ALA A 263 -20.80 25.47 -10.08
CA ALA A 263 -21.13 25.24 -8.66
C ALA A 263 -21.96 23.97 -8.44
N GLU A 264 -22.89 23.68 -9.36
CA GLU A 264 -23.73 22.49 -9.37
C GLU A 264 -22.89 21.23 -9.58
N GLU A 265 -21.93 21.23 -10.50
CA GLU A 265 -21.03 20.11 -10.77
C GLU A 265 -20.14 19.78 -9.55
N GLN A 266 -19.61 20.83 -8.91
CA GLN A 266 -18.84 20.68 -7.66
C GLN A 266 -19.71 20.14 -6.52
N ALA A 267 -20.99 20.57 -6.44
CA ALA A 267 -21.94 20.06 -5.47
C ALA A 267 -22.26 18.57 -5.70
N SER A 268 -22.53 18.18 -6.95
CA SER A 268 -22.76 16.77 -7.34
C SER A 268 -21.55 15.88 -6.97
N ALA A 269 -20.34 16.34 -7.29
CA ALA A 269 -19.10 15.63 -6.95
C ALA A 269 -18.91 15.50 -5.42
N ARG A 270 -19.23 16.56 -4.65
CA ARG A 270 -19.15 16.52 -3.20
C ARG A 270 -20.13 15.50 -2.62
N VAL A 271 -21.39 15.51 -3.06
CA VAL A 271 -22.43 14.56 -2.62
C VAL A 271 -22.01 13.12 -2.92
N ALA A 272 -21.42 12.85 -4.08
CA ALA A 272 -20.93 11.52 -4.42
C ALA A 272 -19.83 11.04 -3.46
N ARG A 273 -18.88 11.89 -3.07
CA ARG A 273 -17.83 11.58 -2.08
C ARG A 273 -18.38 11.36 -0.67
N GLU A 274 -19.29 12.23 -0.24
CA GLU A 274 -19.95 12.13 1.09
C GLU A 274 -20.75 10.82 1.22
N ARG A 275 -21.42 10.41 0.14
CA ARG A 275 -22.12 9.12 0.10
C ARG A 275 -21.16 7.94 0.31
N ALA A 276 -19.99 7.94 -0.32
CA ALA A 276 -19.00 6.89 -0.11
C ALA A 276 -18.51 6.83 1.36
N ALA A 277 -18.33 7.98 2.01
CA ALA A 277 -17.93 8.04 3.42
C ALA A 277 -19.02 7.46 4.35
N ALA A 278 -20.29 7.67 4.03
CA ALA A 278 -21.42 7.15 4.80
C ALA A 278 -21.68 5.64 4.59
N GLN A 279 -21.05 5.02 3.59
CA GLN A 279 -21.30 3.63 3.20
C GLN A 279 -20.10 2.71 3.50
N MET A 280 -19.23 3.07 4.47
CA MET A 280 -18.10 2.20 4.83
C MET A 280 -18.61 0.81 5.27
N GLY A 281 -18.02 -0.24 4.68
CA GLY A 281 -18.43 -1.62 4.96
C GLY A 281 -17.95 -2.14 6.30
N ARG A 282 -16.88 -1.56 6.85
CA ARG A 282 -16.28 -1.93 8.14
C ARG A 282 -15.91 -0.67 8.94
N GLU A 283 -15.75 -0.88 10.24
CA GLU A 283 -15.31 0.15 11.19
C GLU A 283 -14.27 -0.44 12.14
N LEU A 284 -13.26 0.36 12.48
CA LEU A 284 -12.23 0.03 13.44
C LEU A 284 -12.07 1.18 14.45
N ASP A 285 -12.31 0.93 15.73
CA ASP A 285 -11.96 1.88 16.78
C ASP A 285 -10.44 1.92 16.97
N VAL A 286 -9.84 3.02 16.57
CA VAL A 286 -8.38 3.24 16.62
C VAL A 286 -7.94 4.10 17.81
N SER A 287 -8.85 4.54 18.66
CA SER A 287 -8.59 5.52 19.73
C SER A 287 -7.47 5.10 20.68
N ASP A 288 -7.36 3.80 21.01
CA ASP A 288 -6.32 3.20 21.86
C ASP A 288 -5.82 1.85 21.30
N ILE A 289 -5.94 1.63 20.01
CA ILE A 289 -5.64 0.33 19.35
C ILE A 289 -4.23 -0.17 19.68
N ARG A 290 -3.25 0.74 19.75
CA ARG A 290 -1.86 0.41 20.06
C ARG A 290 -1.75 -0.15 21.48
N GLU A 291 -2.30 0.53 22.45
CA GLU A 291 -2.31 0.15 23.86
C GLU A 291 -3.15 -1.12 24.09
N LEU A 292 -4.29 -1.23 23.41
CA LEU A 292 -5.14 -2.43 23.44
C LEU A 292 -4.34 -3.68 23.03
N LEU A 293 -3.62 -3.62 21.91
CA LEU A 293 -2.86 -4.77 21.43
C LEU A 293 -1.65 -5.11 22.30
N TYR A 294 -1.01 -4.12 22.92
CA TYR A 294 0.11 -4.35 23.83
C TYR A 294 -0.32 -5.02 25.14
N ARG A 295 -1.38 -4.53 25.79
CA ARG A 295 -1.85 -5.13 27.04
C ARG A 295 -2.56 -6.47 26.85
N ASN A 296 -2.98 -6.79 25.61
CA ASN A 296 -3.62 -8.05 25.23
C ASN A 296 -2.71 -8.99 24.43
N TYR A 297 -1.39 -8.93 24.64
CA TYR A 297 -0.43 -9.71 23.88
C TYR A 297 -0.63 -11.24 24.00
N GLU A 298 -1.11 -11.75 25.14
CA GLU A 298 -1.42 -13.18 25.37
C GLU A 298 -2.91 -13.50 25.36
N HIS A 299 -3.74 -12.64 24.73
CA HIS A 299 -5.19 -12.82 24.67
C HIS A 299 -5.58 -14.13 23.96
N PRO A 300 -6.62 -14.87 24.47
CA PRO A 300 -7.05 -16.16 23.87
C PRO A 300 -7.52 -16.03 22.41
N ARG A 301 -7.99 -14.83 22.00
CA ARG A 301 -8.43 -14.57 20.64
C ARG A 301 -7.38 -14.93 19.59
N TRP A 302 -6.10 -14.79 19.92
CA TRP A 302 -5.01 -15.16 19.01
C TRP A 302 -4.99 -16.64 18.65
N GLU A 303 -5.36 -17.53 19.59
CA GLU A 303 -5.49 -18.96 19.31
C GLU A 303 -6.71 -19.25 18.45
N GLN A 304 -7.87 -18.67 18.79
CA GLN A 304 -9.11 -18.82 18.01
C GLN A 304 -8.96 -18.39 16.55
N VAL A 305 -8.20 -17.34 16.27
CA VAL A 305 -7.87 -16.94 14.90
C VAL A 305 -6.91 -17.91 14.24
N ALA A 306 -5.90 -18.40 15.00
CA ALA A 306 -4.90 -19.33 14.50
C ALA A 306 -5.50 -20.67 14.05
N GLU A 307 -6.55 -21.14 14.71
CA GLU A 307 -7.30 -22.35 14.34
C GLU A 307 -7.93 -22.25 12.93
N ARG A 308 -8.31 -21.04 12.50
CA ARG A 308 -8.90 -20.79 11.18
C ARG A 308 -7.84 -20.41 10.14
N CYS A 309 -6.74 -19.80 10.56
CA CYS A 309 -5.75 -19.21 9.69
C CYS A 309 -4.90 -20.26 8.97
N LEU A 310 -4.92 -20.24 7.64
CA LEU A 310 -4.10 -21.13 6.80
C LEU A 310 -2.62 -20.74 6.75
N ALA A 311 -2.21 -19.63 7.36
CA ALA A 311 -0.86 -19.07 7.27
C ALA A 311 -0.35 -18.88 5.82
N CYS A 312 -1.26 -18.67 4.87
CA CYS A 312 -0.96 -18.59 3.44
C CYS A 312 -0.25 -17.31 3.00
N GLY A 313 -0.25 -16.25 3.84
CA GLY A 313 0.39 -14.97 3.54
C GLY A 313 -0.40 -14.04 2.60
N ASN A 314 -1.58 -14.43 2.07
CA ASN A 314 -2.38 -13.58 1.17
C ASN A 314 -2.60 -12.17 1.73
N CYS A 315 -2.94 -12.06 3.02
CA CYS A 315 -3.17 -10.78 3.68
C CYS A 315 -1.96 -9.82 3.62
N THR A 316 -0.73 -10.34 3.49
CA THR A 316 0.48 -9.54 3.32
C THR A 316 0.78 -9.26 1.85
N MET A 317 0.49 -10.21 0.95
CA MET A 317 0.75 -10.06 -0.48
C MET A 317 -0.15 -9.00 -1.12
N VAL A 318 -1.45 -9.01 -0.80
CA VAL A 318 -2.41 -8.00 -1.31
C VAL A 318 -2.31 -6.65 -0.59
N CYS A 319 -1.65 -6.61 0.57
CA CYS A 319 -1.55 -5.38 1.36
C CYS A 319 -0.65 -4.35 0.69
N PRO A 320 -1.12 -3.10 0.51
CA PRO A 320 -0.34 -2.05 -0.13
C PRO A 320 0.82 -1.53 0.72
N THR A 321 0.83 -1.80 2.03
CA THR A 321 1.85 -1.31 2.98
C THR A 321 2.82 -2.39 3.46
N CYS A 322 2.53 -3.69 3.28
CA CYS A 322 3.46 -4.76 3.67
C CYS A 322 4.68 -4.79 2.74
N PHE A 323 5.87 -4.76 3.32
CA PHE A 323 7.15 -4.67 2.61
C PHE A 323 8.13 -5.80 2.95
N CYS A 324 7.65 -6.88 3.57
CA CYS A 324 8.49 -8.04 3.89
C CYS A 324 9.13 -8.60 2.62
N THR A 325 10.44 -8.75 2.63
CA THR A 325 11.23 -9.33 1.52
C THR A 325 12.28 -10.29 2.06
N SER A 326 12.62 -11.29 1.28
CA SER A 326 13.78 -12.17 1.47
C SER A 326 14.82 -11.90 0.38
N VAL A 327 16.07 -12.23 0.68
CA VAL A 327 17.17 -12.15 -0.27
C VAL A 327 17.76 -13.55 -0.46
N GLU A 328 17.84 -13.99 -1.70
CA GLU A 328 18.30 -15.33 -2.06
C GLU A 328 19.43 -15.26 -3.10
N ASP A 329 20.45 -16.10 -2.91
CA ASP A 329 21.48 -16.34 -3.90
C ASP A 329 21.09 -17.56 -4.73
N VAL A 330 21.01 -17.39 -6.04
CA VAL A 330 20.63 -18.41 -7.02
C VAL A 330 21.80 -18.66 -7.96
N THR A 331 22.08 -19.93 -8.24
CA THR A 331 23.08 -20.33 -9.22
C THR A 331 22.41 -21.09 -10.37
N ASP A 332 22.95 -20.95 -11.58
CA ASP A 332 22.59 -21.83 -12.69
C ASP A 332 23.05 -23.28 -12.42
N LEU A 333 22.57 -24.21 -13.24
CA LEU A 333 22.88 -25.64 -13.07
C LEU A 333 24.35 -25.97 -13.25
N GLN A 334 25.08 -25.18 -14.04
CA GLN A 334 26.50 -25.33 -14.27
C GLN A 334 27.33 -24.68 -13.15
N GLY A 335 26.73 -23.80 -12.35
CA GLY A 335 27.42 -23.01 -11.31
C GLY A 335 28.30 -21.90 -11.88
N GLU A 336 28.11 -21.54 -13.14
CA GLU A 336 28.86 -20.49 -13.82
C GLU A 336 28.36 -19.09 -13.50
N HIS A 337 27.05 -18.94 -13.33
CA HIS A 337 26.41 -17.67 -13.00
C HIS A 337 25.80 -17.73 -11.60
N VAL A 338 25.95 -16.63 -10.88
CA VAL A 338 25.35 -16.42 -9.54
C VAL A 338 24.57 -15.13 -9.60
N GLU A 339 23.36 -15.16 -9.14
CA GLU A 339 22.48 -14.00 -9.02
C GLU A 339 21.97 -13.86 -7.61
N ARG A 340 21.81 -12.62 -7.15
CA ARG A 340 21.13 -12.30 -5.90
C ARG A 340 19.80 -11.63 -6.19
N HIS A 341 18.73 -12.22 -5.68
CA HIS A 341 17.38 -11.76 -5.87
C HIS A 341 16.78 -11.32 -4.54
N GLN A 342 16.10 -10.17 -4.55
CA GLN A 342 15.15 -9.79 -3.52
C GLN A 342 13.76 -10.22 -3.99
N ARG A 343 12.99 -10.89 -3.13
CA ARG A 343 11.62 -11.33 -3.43
C ARG A 343 10.67 -10.93 -2.31
N TRP A 344 9.40 -10.67 -2.66
CA TRP A 344 8.39 -10.52 -1.62
C TRP A 344 8.33 -11.76 -0.74
N ASP A 345 8.18 -11.52 0.54
CA ASP A 345 8.01 -12.55 1.55
C ASP A 345 6.89 -12.15 2.52
N SER A 346 6.60 -12.98 3.47
CA SER A 346 5.54 -12.76 4.43
C SER A 346 6.00 -13.09 5.85
N CYS A 347 5.57 -12.28 6.82
CA CYS A 347 5.72 -12.62 8.23
C CYS A 347 4.92 -13.88 8.63
N PHE A 348 4.08 -14.41 7.72
CA PHE A 348 3.42 -15.71 7.87
C PHE A 348 4.27 -16.88 7.37
N THR A 349 5.32 -16.65 6.58
CA THR A 349 6.25 -17.69 6.16
C THR A 349 7.08 -18.14 7.36
N ILE A 350 7.17 -19.46 7.57
CA ILE A 350 7.87 -20.00 8.76
C ILE A 350 9.36 -19.65 8.77
N ASP A 351 9.96 -19.55 7.59
CA ASP A 351 11.39 -19.25 7.42
C ASP A 351 11.70 -17.74 7.42
N TYR A 352 10.70 -16.86 7.37
CA TYR A 352 10.92 -15.43 7.32
C TYR A 352 11.64 -14.87 8.55
N SER A 353 11.29 -15.36 9.75
CA SER A 353 11.89 -14.94 11.01
C SER A 353 12.80 -16.05 11.58
N HIS A 354 13.62 -16.65 10.75
CA HIS A 354 14.52 -17.73 11.14
C HIS A 354 15.84 -17.19 11.67
N ILE A 355 16.25 -17.63 12.84
CA ILE A 355 17.55 -17.33 13.45
C ILE A 355 18.33 -18.63 13.72
N HIS A 356 19.55 -18.52 14.26
CA HIS A 356 20.30 -19.69 14.70
C HIS A 356 19.46 -20.49 15.71
N GLY A 357 19.12 -21.72 15.38
CA GLY A 357 18.30 -22.61 16.21
C GLY A 357 16.84 -22.75 15.78
N GLY A 358 16.36 -22.01 14.78
CA GLY A 358 15.04 -22.24 14.23
C GLY A 358 14.18 -20.98 14.03
N PRO A 359 12.92 -21.17 13.65
CA PRO A 359 11.98 -20.06 13.43
C PRO A 359 11.59 -19.44 14.78
N VAL A 360 11.72 -18.10 14.90
CA VAL A 360 11.32 -17.35 16.09
C VAL A 360 9.81 -17.43 16.32
N ARG A 361 9.03 -17.50 15.24
CA ARG A 361 7.55 -17.57 15.26
C ARG A 361 7.07 -18.88 14.65
N SER A 362 7.21 -19.98 15.41
CA SER A 362 6.88 -21.32 14.94
C SER A 362 5.38 -21.59 14.78
N SER A 363 4.52 -20.98 15.63
CA SER A 363 3.07 -21.20 15.59
C SER A 363 2.34 -20.19 14.70
N THR A 364 1.20 -20.57 14.12
CA THR A 364 0.31 -19.68 13.39
C THR A 364 -0.19 -18.54 14.28
N ARG A 365 -0.51 -18.81 15.56
CA ARG A 365 -0.85 -17.82 16.59
C ARG A 365 0.21 -16.71 16.65
N SER A 366 1.49 -17.07 16.80
CA SER A 366 2.57 -16.09 16.95
C SER A 366 2.77 -15.25 15.67
N ARG A 367 2.56 -15.82 14.48
CA ARG A 367 2.68 -15.13 13.20
C ARG A 367 1.50 -14.17 12.96
N TYR A 368 0.26 -14.61 13.24
CA TYR A 368 -0.91 -13.75 13.11
C TYR A 368 -0.85 -12.57 14.10
N ARG A 369 -0.55 -12.83 15.38
CA ARG A 369 -0.35 -11.81 16.39
C ARG A 369 0.70 -10.80 15.96
N GLN A 370 1.86 -11.25 15.48
CA GLN A 370 2.91 -10.38 14.96
C GLN A 370 2.40 -9.50 13.81
N TRP A 371 1.68 -10.07 12.86
CA TRP A 371 1.16 -9.33 11.72
C TRP A 371 0.22 -8.20 12.15
N MET A 372 -0.75 -8.50 13.01
CA MET A 372 -1.74 -7.53 13.46
C MET A 372 -1.11 -6.47 14.38
N THR A 373 -0.30 -6.89 15.36
CA THR A 373 0.38 -5.98 16.28
C THR A 373 1.37 -5.08 15.54
N HIS A 374 2.16 -5.64 14.61
CA HIS A 374 3.06 -4.83 13.80
C HIS A 374 2.30 -3.73 13.04
N LYS A 375 1.20 -4.09 12.40
CA LYS A 375 0.42 -3.20 11.55
C LYS A 375 -0.30 -2.07 12.32
N LEU A 376 -0.87 -2.37 13.48
CA LEU A 376 -1.76 -1.46 14.22
C LEU A 376 -1.12 -0.88 15.51
N ALA A 377 0.04 -1.37 15.93
CA ALA A 377 0.72 -0.92 17.14
C ALA A 377 2.20 -0.58 16.91
N THR A 378 3.08 -1.56 16.71
CA THR A 378 4.54 -1.32 16.65
C THR A 378 4.97 -0.49 15.44
N TRP A 379 4.19 -0.43 14.38
CA TRP A 379 4.43 0.46 13.25
C TRP A 379 4.35 1.95 13.67
N ILE A 380 3.42 2.26 14.58
CA ILE A 380 3.29 3.61 15.14
C ILE A 380 4.57 3.99 15.88
N ASP A 381 5.14 3.05 16.66
CA ASP A 381 6.40 3.28 17.37
C ASP A 381 7.60 3.44 16.43
N GLN A 382 7.61 2.70 15.32
CA GLN A 382 8.72 2.71 14.37
C GLN A 382 8.67 3.91 13.43
N PHE A 383 7.47 4.29 12.96
CA PHE A 383 7.30 5.21 11.85
C PHE A 383 6.37 6.39 12.15
N GLY A 384 5.79 6.48 13.34
CA GLY A 384 4.88 7.57 13.74
C GLY A 384 3.50 7.52 13.07
N SER A 385 3.16 6.43 12.38
CA SER A 385 1.87 6.24 11.71
C SER A 385 1.43 4.79 11.80
N SER A 386 0.14 4.51 11.55
CA SER A 386 -0.34 3.13 11.40
C SER A 386 0.23 2.49 10.13
N GLY A 387 0.51 1.20 10.16
CA GLY A 387 0.82 0.39 8.98
C GLY A 387 -0.43 -0.08 8.22
N CYS A 388 -1.62 0.35 8.64
CA CYS A 388 -2.88 0.03 8.00
C CYS A 388 -3.53 1.29 7.43
N VAL A 389 -4.07 1.19 6.22
CA VAL A 389 -4.82 2.26 5.55
C VAL A 389 -6.31 1.93 5.38
N GLY A 390 -6.81 0.89 6.02
CA GLY A 390 -8.24 0.54 6.00
C GLY A 390 -8.81 0.16 4.64
N CYS A 391 -7.98 -0.29 3.69
CA CYS A 391 -8.41 -0.60 2.32
C CYS A 391 -9.19 -1.91 2.17
N GLY A 392 -9.30 -2.74 3.21
CA GLY A 392 -10.09 -3.99 3.21
C GLY A 392 -9.49 -5.18 2.48
N ARG A 393 -8.44 -5.03 1.65
CA ARG A 393 -7.88 -6.13 0.84
C ARG A 393 -7.56 -7.40 1.63
N CYS A 394 -6.98 -7.25 2.83
CA CYS A 394 -6.62 -8.40 3.66
C CYS A 394 -7.84 -9.20 4.16
N ILE A 395 -9.01 -8.58 4.23
CA ILE A 395 -10.29 -9.18 4.59
C ILE A 395 -10.85 -9.91 3.36
N THR A 396 -11.02 -9.18 2.25
CA THR A 396 -11.58 -9.69 0.99
C THR A 396 -10.81 -10.90 0.46
N TRP A 397 -9.48 -10.85 0.47
CA TRP A 397 -8.62 -11.88 -0.12
C TRP A 397 -8.11 -12.92 0.89
N CYS A 398 -8.67 -12.94 2.10
CA CYS A 398 -8.43 -14.02 3.05
C CYS A 398 -9.29 -15.24 2.68
N PRO A 399 -8.72 -16.41 2.32
CA PRO A 399 -9.50 -17.55 1.86
C PRO A 399 -10.45 -18.13 2.91
N VAL A 400 -10.29 -17.74 4.18
CA VAL A 400 -11.15 -18.17 5.30
C VAL A 400 -11.87 -16.98 5.96
N GLY A 401 -11.89 -15.83 5.31
CA GLY A 401 -12.67 -14.65 5.72
C GLY A 401 -12.27 -14.04 7.08
N ILE A 402 -10.99 -14.09 7.47
CA ILE A 402 -10.53 -13.43 8.69
C ILE A 402 -10.60 -11.92 8.49
N ASP A 403 -11.29 -11.23 9.41
CA ASP A 403 -11.50 -9.79 9.39
C ASP A 403 -10.75 -9.11 10.55
N ILE A 404 -9.74 -8.31 10.22
CA ILE A 404 -8.90 -7.60 11.20
C ILE A 404 -9.71 -6.67 12.11
N THR A 405 -10.83 -6.11 11.63
CA THR A 405 -11.69 -5.22 12.41
C THR A 405 -12.49 -5.99 13.43
N GLU A 406 -12.98 -7.18 13.08
CA GLU A 406 -13.68 -8.08 13.99
C GLU A 406 -12.74 -8.62 15.08
N GLU A 407 -11.50 -8.99 14.69
CA GLU A 407 -10.53 -9.49 15.65
C GLU A 407 -10.14 -8.42 16.69
N ALA A 408 -9.97 -7.18 16.27
CA ALA A 408 -9.71 -6.06 17.18
C ALA A 408 -10.90 -5.80 18.10
N ARG A 409 -12.12 -5.80 17.55
CA ARG A 409 -13.35 -5.63 18.32
C ARG A 409 -13.51 -6.75 19.35
N ALA A 410 -13.32 -8.01 18.98
CA ALA A 410 -13.45 -9.15 19.89
C ALA A 410 -12.47 -9.08 21.08
N ILE A 411 -11.25 -8.56 20.86
CA ILE A 411 -10.28 -8.32 21.95
C ILE A 411 -10.81 -7.20 22.87
N ARG A 412 -11.28 -6.10 22.31
CA ARG A 412 -11.80 -4.94 23.07
C ARG A 412 -13.04 -5.32 23.91
N ASP A 413 -13.99 -6.02 23.30
CA ASP A 413 -15.24 -6.41 23.96
C ASP A 413 -14.99 -7.38 25.11
N SER A 414 -14.06 -8.31 24.99
CA SER A 414 -13.68 -9.23 26.06
C SER A 414 -13.00 -8.53 27.24
N GLU A 415 -12.20 -7.51 26.98
CA GLU A 415 -11.58 -6.68 28.00
C GLU A 415 -12.64 -5.87 28.78
N ALA A 416 -13.61 -5.24 28.04
CA ALA A 416 -14.71 -4.51 28.63
C ALA A 416 -15.66 -5.40 29.50
N ALA A 417 -15.80 -6.69 29.13
CA ALA A 417 -16.59 -7.67 29.88
C ALA A 417 -15.87 -8.16 31.16
N GLY A 418 -14.64 -7.70 31.44
CA GLY A 418 -13.91 -8.06 32.66
C GLY A 418 -13.39 -9.51 32.64
N THR A 419 -13.27 -10.14 31.51
CA THR A 419 -12.73 -11.53 31.39
C THR A 419 -11.20 -11.47 31.43
N PRO A 420 -10.53 -11.96 32.50
CA PRO A 420 -9.07 -11.91 32.60
C PRO A 420 -8.43 -12.71 31.45
N ALA A 421 -7.33 -12.20 30.92
CA ALA A 421 -6.50 -12.86 29.91
C ALA A 421 -5.79 -14.09 30.49
N GLY A 422 -6.51 -15.14 30.85
CA GLY A 422 -5.87 -16.30 31.43
C GLY A 422 -6.74 -17.46 31.91
N GLU A 423 -8.05 -17.32 31.97
CA GLU A 423 -8.91 -18.43 32.41
C GLU A 423 -9.94 -18.79 31.32
N ARG A 424 -9.51 -19.60 30.35
CA ARG A 424 -10.30 -20.66 29.67
C ARG A 424 -9.44 -21.46 28.71
#